data_789ef3ce6bed6b6c9871fa4354d09aa9
#
_entry.id   789ef3ce6bed6b6c9871fa4354d09aa9
#
_cell.length_a   1.000
_cell.length_b   1.000
_cell.length_c   1.000
_cell.angle_alpha   90.00
_cell.angle_beta   90.00
_cell.angle_gamma   90.00
#
_symmetry.space_group_name_H-M   'P 1'
#
loop_
_entity.id
_entity.type
_entity.pdbx_description
1 polymer ?
#
loop_
_entity_poly.entity_id
_entity_poly.type
_entity_poly.pdbx_seq_one_letter_code
_entity_poly.pdbx_strand_id
1 'polypeptide(L)'
;MCGERVPERHAHLVDIEQRSIDCACTACGLLFTRPGGRYRTVPDRVRHDPDAPLTGAEWAELAIPVGIAFFFVNSALGHVVASYPSPAGVTECELDLAGWDRLAAAHPLLREPSPDVEAILIVAGSPRLAGGAPVGASADDDADGGVEAFLIPIDICYSLAGGLRVHWRGFDGGAEAQRLLTDFLADIRERARPLAPPDPLAGA
;
A
#
# COMPACT_ATOMS: atom_id res chain seq x y z
N MET A 1 21.25 15.77 1.87
CA MET A 1 20.25 16.83 2.04
C MET A 1 20.81 17.96 2.91
N CYS A 2 20.07 19.08 3.17
CA CYS A 2 20.63 20.30 3.78
C CYS A 2 21.04 20.20 5.26
N GLY A 3 20.73 19.14 5.96
CA GLY A 3 21.01 18.99 7.39
C GLY A 3 20.06 19.73 8.34
N GLU A 4 19.03 20.39 7.80
CA GLU A 4 17.99 21.05 8.58
C GLU A 4 17.16 20.05 9.37
N ARG A 5 16.72 20.45 10.56
CA ARG A 5 15.88 19.61 11.40
C ARG A 5 14.53 19.35 10.71
N VAL A 6 14.18 18.10 10.59
CA VAL A 6 12.90 17.68 9.99
C VAL A 6 11.79 17.84 11.02
N PRO A 7 10.70 18.60 10.73
CA PRO A 7 9.54 18.73 11.61
C PRO A 7 8.77 17.41 11.70
N GLU A 8 7.85 17.30 12.65
CA GLU A 8 7.02 16.09 12.84
C GLU A 8 6.24 15.73 11.55
N ARG A 9 5.59 16.72 10.93
CA ARG A 9 5.00 16.58 9.59
C ARG A 9 6.01 17.05 8.54
N HIS A 10 6.45 16.16 7.70
CA HIS A 10 7.49 16.41 6.71
C HIS A 10 7.26 15.61 5.42
N ALA A 11 7.97 15.98 4.37
CA ALA A 11 7.94 15.25 3.12
C ALA A 11 8.83 14.00 3.20
N HIS A 12 8.41 12.94 2.51
CA HIS A 12 9.26 11.79 2.22
C HIS A 12 9.71 11.81 0.76
N LEU A 13 10.94 11.42 0.53
CA LEU A 13 11.53 11.27 -0.79
C LEU A 13 11.99 9.83 -0.98
N VAL A 14 11.65 9.23 -2.10
CA VAL A 14 12.22 7.94 -2.52
C VAL A 14 13.50 8.22 -3.31
N ASP A 15 14.61 7.66 -2.86
CA ASP A 15 15.84 7.55 -3.61
C ASP A 15 15.76 6.32 -4.52
N ILE A 16 15.59 6.52 -5.82
CA ILE A 16 15.40 5.43 -6.78
C ILE A 16 16.66 4.57 -6.93
N GLU A 17 17.84 5.17 -6.83
CA GLU A 17 19.11 4.46 -6.97
C GLU A 17 19.43 3.59 -5.74
N GLN A 18 19.20 4.13 -4.53
CA GLN A 18 19.45 3.42 -3.27
C GLN A 18 18.25 2.60 -2.81
N ARG A 19 17.07 2.79 -3.42
CA ARG A 19 15.81 2.12 -3.03
C ARG A 19 15.49 2.35 -1.55
N SER A 20 15.65 3.59 -1.10
CA SER A 20 15.40 4.02 0.27
C SER A 20 14.39 5.16 0.32
N ILE A 21 13.76 5.31 1.49
CA ILE A 21 12.86 6.43 1.79
C ILE A 21 13.58 7.35 2.78
N ASP A 22 13.71 8.60 2.40
CA ASP A 22 14.38 9.63 3.18
C ASP A 22 13.39 10.68 3.67
N CYS A 23 13.50 11.05 4.96
CA CYS A 23 12.80 12.20 5.52
C CYS A 23 13.42 13.50 5.00
N ALA A 24 12.60 14.42 4.52
CA ALA A 24 13.06 15.68 3.95
C ALA A 24 12.31 16.87 4.55
N CYS A 25 13.03 17.99 4.79
CA CYS A 25 12.37 19.27 5.04
C CYS A 25 11.65 19.75 3.76
N THR A 26 10.71 20.68 3.91
CA THR A 26 9.92 21.19 2.77
C THR A 26 10.81 21.70 1.63
N ALA A 27 11.90 22.42 1.94
CA ALA A 27 12.81 22.95 0.93
C ALA A 27 13.51 21.83 0.13
N CYS A 28 14.00 20.77 0.81
CA CYS A 28 14.59 19.62 0.13
C CYS A 28 13.52 18.85 -0.68
N GLY A 29 12.31 18.67 -0.14
CA GLY A 29 11.21 18.05 -0.86
C GLY A 29 10.90 18.74 -2.19
N LEU A 30 10.99 20.07 -2.25
CA LEU A 30 10.76 20.83 -3.47
C LEU A 30 11.98 20.84 -4.41
N LEU A 31 13.20 20.90 -3.87
CA LEU A 31 14.42 21.06 -4.67
C LEU A 31 14.89 19.77 -5.36
N PHE A 32 14.66 18.61 -4.71
CA PHE A 32 15.20 17.35 -5.21
C PHE A 32 14.27 16.57 -6.13
N THR A 33 13.03 17.04 -6.36
CA THR A 33 12.01 16.37 -7.15
C THR A 33 11.95 16.86 -8.60
N ARG A 34 13.06 16.77 -9.32
CA ARG A 34 13.09 17.08 -10.76
C ARG A 34 12.58 15.88 -11.55
N PRO A 35 11.77 16.09 -12.62
CA PRO A 35 11.40 15.01 -13.54
C PRO A 35 12.64 14.26 -14.06
N GLY A 36 12.63 12.93 -13.96
CA GLY A 36 13.78 12.09 -14.33
C GLY A 36 14.96 12.13 -13.36
N GLY A 37 14.84 12.82 -12.23
CA GLY A 37 15.85 12.87 -11.18
C GLY A 37 15.89 11.60 -10.32
N ARG A 38 16.96 11.50 -9.51
CA ARG A 38 17.18 10.40 -8.55
C ARG A 38 16.10 10.32 -7.47
N TYR A 39 15.53 11.46 -7.07
CA TYR A 39 14.55 11.52 -5.99
C TYR A 39 13.15 11.76 -6.52
N ARG A 40 12.17 11.12 -5.91
CA ARG A 40 10.74 11.33 -6.15
C ARG A 40 10.04 11.64 -4.83
N THR A 41 9.15 12.64 -4.82
CA THR A 41 8.32 12.94 -3.64
C THR A 41 7.23 11.88 -3.49
N VAL A 42 7.05 11.41 -2.26
CA VAL A 42 5.91 10.57 -1.90
C VAL A 42 4.67 11.47 -1.78
N PRO A 43 3.59 11.24 -2.54
CA PRO A 43 2.36 12.00 -2.45
C PRO A 43 1.61 11.68 -1.14
N ASP A 44 1.04 12.69 -0.48
CA ASP A 44 0.16 12.48 0.69
C ASP A 44 -1.30 12.37 0.22
N ARG A 45 -1.64 11.27 -0.44
CA ARG A 45 -3.02 10.99 -0.86
C ARG A 45 -3.42 9.54 -0.61
N VAL A 46 -4.66 9.35 -0.19
CA VAL A 46 -5.30 8.03 -0.07
C VAL A 46 -6.56 8.05 -0.93
N ARG A 47 -6.72 7.04 -1.80
CA ARG A 47 -7.87 6.92 -2.71
C ARG A 47 -8.47 5.52 -2.62
N HIS A 48 -9.76 5.41 -2.92
CA HIS A 48 -10.46 4.15 -3.13
C HIS A 48 -11.41 4.29 -4.31
N ASP A 49 -11.85 3.19 -4.87
CA ASP A 49 -12.84 3.17 -5.96
C ASP A 49 -14.08 2.41 -5.48
N PRO A 50 -15.14 3.14 -5.05
CA PRO A 50 -16.36 2.50 -4.59
C PRO A 50 -17.22 1.93 -5.75
N ASP A 51 -17.00 2.40 -6.99
CA ASP A 51 -17.78 2.02 -8.16
C ASP A 51 -17.25 0.74 -8.83
N ALA A 52 -15.99 0.37 -8.55
CA ALA A 52 -15.36 -0.84 -9.07
C ALA A 52 -14.63 -1.62 -7.95
N PRO A 53 -15.37 -2.17 -6.96
CA PRO A 53 -14.77 -2.94 -5.88
C PRO A 53 -14.19 -4.26 -6.38
N LEU A 54 -13.06 -4.67 -5.81
CA LEU A 54 -12.48 -5.99 -6.06
C LEU A 54 -13.35 -7.08 -5.42
N THR A 55 -13.42 -8.23 -6.07
CA THR A 55 -14.14 -9.41 -5.54
C THR A 55 -13.18 -10.39 -4.85
N GLY A 56 -13.73 -11.24 -3.98
CA GLY A 56 -12.96 -12.31 -3.34
C GLY A 56 -12.38 -13.31 -4.35
N ALA A 57 -13.06 -13.56 -5.47
CA ALA A 57 -12.57 -14.44 -6.54
C ALA A 57 -11.33 -13.82 -7.23
N GLU A 58 -11.36 -12.55 -7.55
CA GLU A 58 -10.22 -11.82 -8.13
C GLU A 58 -9.02 -11.78 -7.18
N TRP A 59 -9.27 -11.59 -5.88
CA TRP A 59 -8.21 -11.70 -4.88
C TRP A 59 -7.57 -13.10 -4.85
N ALA A 60 -8.40 -14.15 -4.90
CA ALA A 60 -7.93 -15.53 -4.88
C ALA A 60 -7.06 -15.87 -6.09
N GLU A 61 -7.31 -15.28 -7.27
CA GLU A 61 -6.50 -15.46 -8.46
C GLU A 61 -5.06 -14.92 -8.31
N LEU A 62 -4.84 -13.93 -7.44
CA LEU A 62 -3.51 -13.39 -7.17
C LEU A 62 -2.64 -14.35 -6.35
N ALA A 63 -3.23 -15.40 -5.76
CA ALA A 63 -2.55 -16.41 -4.95
C ALA A 63 -1.67 -15.85 -3.81
N ILE A 64 -2.06 -14.71 -3.25
CA ILE A 64 -1.36 -14.09 -2.11
C ILE A 64 -1.67 -14.89 -0.83
N PRO A 65 -0.65 -15.32 -0.07
CA PRO A 65 -0.83 -16.26 1.04
C PRO A 65 -1.43 -15.66 2.32
N VAL A 66 -1.65 -14.35 2.34
CA VAL A 66 -2.14 -13.57 3.50
C VAL A 66 -3.27 -12.64 3.09
N GLY A 67 -4.07 -12.17 4.07
CA GLY A 67 -5.22 -11.29 3.79
C GLY A 67 -4.88 -9.81 3.56
N ILE A 68 -3.61 -9.43 3.45
CA ILE A 68 -3.19 -8.03 3.23
C ILE A 68 -1.90 -8.00 2.41
N ALA A 69 -1.90 -7.22 1.32
CA ALA A 69 -0.71 -7.04 0.50
C ALA A 69 -0.66 -5.64 -0.11
N PHE A 70 0.54 -5.21 -0.48
CA PHE A 70 0.76 -3.98 -1.27
C PHE A 70 1.41 -4.31 -2.60
N PHE A 71 0.94 -3.60 -3.62
CA PHE A 71 1.39 -3.74 -4.99
C PHE A 71 1.89 -2.38 -5.46
N PHE A 72 3.11 -2.31 -5.95
CA PHE A 72 3.65 -1.05 -6.46
C PHE A 72 4.48 -1.30 -7.72
N VAL A 73 4.49 -0.32 -8.61
CA VAL A 73 5.32 -0.36 -9.80
C VAL A 73 6.76 -0.04 -9.40
N ASN A 74 7.66 -1.01 -9.58
CA ASN A 74 9.09 -0.80 -9.41
C ASN A 74 9.69 -0.33 -10.74
N SER A 75 10.10 0.93 -10.83
CA SER A 75 10.60 1.50 -12.08
C SER A 75 11.92 0.89 -12.56
N ALA A 76 12.74 0.35 -11.65
CA ALA A 76 13.99 -0.33 -12.02
C ALA A 76 13.75 -1.71 -12.61
N LEU A 77 12.68 -2.40 -12.20
CA LEU A 77 12.27 -3.70 -12.72
C LEU A 77 11.31 -3.56 -13.92
N GLY A 78 10.63 -2.43 -14.06
CA GLY A 78 9.66 -2.16 -15.10
C GLY A 78 8.33 -2.90 -14.97
N HIS A 79 8.03 -3.47 -13.78
CA HIS A 79 6.79 -4.18 -13.52
C HIS A 79 6.30 -4.00 -12.07
N VAL A 80 5.10 -4.50 -11.80
CA VAL A 80 4.50 -4.50 -10.47
C VAL A 80 5.15 -5.56 -9.60
N VAL A 81 5.43 -5.19 -8.35
CA VAL A 81 5.93 -6.07 -7.30
C VAL A 81 4.84 -6.20 -6.24
N ALA A 82 4.56 -7.43 -5.84
CA ALA A 82 3.67 -7.73 -4.72
C ALA A 82 4.47 -7.97 -3.45
N SER A 83 4.03 -7.39 -2.34
CA SER A 83 4.67 -7.53 -1.05
C SER A 83 3.63 -7.58 0.07
N TYR A 84 3.94 -8.26 1.14
CA TYR A 84 3.08 -8.31 2.32
C TYR A 84 3.87 -8.12 3.62
N PRO A 85 3.23 -7.59 4.68
CA PRO A 85 3.87 -7.46 5.98
C PRO A 85 4.05 -8.84 6.62
N SER A 86 5.22 -9.08 7.22
CA SER A 86 5.58 -10.32 7.89
C SER A 86 6.38 -10.04 9.16
N PRO A 87 6.62 -11.05 10.01
CA PRO A 87 7.50 -10.90 11.18
C PRO A 87 8.93 -10.43 10.83
N ALA A 88 9.38 -10.71 9.62
CA ALA A 88 10.68 -10.28 9.11
C ALA A 88 10.68 -8.85 8.55
N GLY A 89 9.52 -8.20 8.47
CA GLY A 89 9.30 -6.91 7.83
C GLY A 89 8.47 -7.05 6.55
N VAL A 90 8.92 -6.46 5.45
CA VAL A 90 8.29 -6.61 4.13
C VAL A 90 8.81 -7.89 3.48
N THR A 91 7.90 -8.75 3.04
CA THR A 91 8.21 -9.95 2.26
C THR A 91 7.64 -9.79 0.86
N GLU A 92 8.51 -9.90 -0.14
CA GLU A 92 8.10 -9.92 -1.54
C GLU A 92 7.55 -11.30 -1.89
N CYS A 93 6.49 -11.35 -2.69
CA CYS A 93 5.92 -12.60 -3.19
C CYS A 93 5.92 -12.62 -4.72
N GLU A 94 5.95 -13.83 -5.26
CA GLU A 94 5.81 -14.04 -6.69
C GLU A 94 4.40 -13.64 -7.13
N LEU A 95 4.30 -12.86 -8.21
CA LEU A 95 3.05 -12.36 -8.76
C LEU A 95 2.90 -12.82 -10.21
N ASP A 96 1.75 -13.41 -10.55
CA ASP A 96 1.38 -13.59 -11.95
C ASP A 96 1.10 -12.23 -12.59
N LEU A 97 2.08 -11.71 -13.34
CA LEU A 97 1.97 -10.41 -13.99
C LEU A 97 0.83 -10.37 -15.03
N ALA A 98 0.58 -11.48 -15.72
CA ALA A 98 -0.52 -11.54 -16.69
C ALA A 98 -1.90 -11.52 -15.97
N GLY A 99 -2.00 -12.16 -14.80
CA GLY A 99 -3.17 -12.06 -13.93
C GLY A 99 -3.38 -10.66 -13.41
N TRP A 100 -2.32 -10.02 -12.94
CA TRP A 100 -2.36 -8.62 -12.50
C TRP A 100 -2.81 -7.67 -13.60
N ASP A 101 -2.27 -7.81 -14.82
CA ASP A 101 -2.63 -6.94 -15.94
C ASP A 101 -4.11 -7.06 -16.33
N ARG A 102 -4.67 -8.28 -16.28
CA ARG A 102 -6.12 -8.49 -16.49
C ARG A 102 -6.95 -7.79 -15.41
N LEU A 103 -6.55 -7.93 -14.15
CA LEU A 103 -7.21 -7.30 -13.03
C LEU A 103 -7.14 -5.77 -13.12
N ALA A 104 -5.96 -5.23 -13.40
CA ALA A 104 -5.75 -3.79 -13.56
C ALA A 104 -6.52 -3.21 -14.78
N ALA A 105 -6.79 -4.01 -15.80
CA ALA A 105 -7.62 -3.59 -16.93
C ALA A 105 -9.10 -3.39 -16.51
N ALA A 106 -9.60 -4.19 -15.55
CA ALA A 106 -10.97 -4.11 -15.05
C ALA A 106 -11.15 -3.04 -13.97
N HIS A 107 -10.09 -2.74 -13.19
CA HIS A 107 -10.14 -1.85 -12.04
C HIS A 107 -9.26 -0.61 -12.23
N PRO A 108 -9.84 0.58 -12.49
CA PRO A 108 -9.09 1.82 -12.73
C PRO A 108 -8.10 2.17 -11.61
N LEU A 109 -8.48 1.97 -10.35
CA LEU A 109 -7.64 2.25 -9.18
C LEU A 109 -6.27 1.57 -9.26
N LEU A 110 -6.20 0.35 -9.79
CA LEU A 110 -4.96 -0.43 -9.84
C LEU A 110 -3.90 0.14 -10.80
N ARG A 111 -4.32 1.07 -11.69
CA ARG A 111 -3.44 1.74 -12.66
C ARG A 111 -2.97 3.12 -12.22
N GLU A 112 -3.53 3.63 -11.10
CA GLU A 112 -3.24 4.96 -10.59
C GLU A 112 -1.88 5.14 -9.90
N PRO A 113 -1.23 4.10 -9.31
CA PRO A 113 -0.01 4.33 -8.56
C PRO A 113 1.10 4.93 -9.40
N SER A 114 1.64 6.05 -8.95
CA SER A 114 2.89 6.59 -9.46
C SER A 114 4.04 5.64 -9.08
N PRO A 115 4.88 5.22 -10.05
CA PRO A 115 5.96 4.27 -9.79
C PRO A 115 6.87 4.70 -8.64
N ASP A 116 7.27 3.75 -7.81
CA ASP A 116 8.17 3.85 -6.66
C ASP A 116 7.64 4.64 -5.46
N VAL A 117 6.61 5.47 -5.59
CA VAL A 117 6.16 6.40 -4.53
C VAL A 117 4.75 6.11 -4.02
N GLU A 118 3.96 5.33 -4.75
CA GLU A 118 2.61 4.92 -4.35
C GLU A 118 2.44 3.41 -4.51
N ALA A 119 1.51 2.86 -3.73
CA ALA A 119 1.15 1.46 -3.77
C ALA A 119 -0.37 1.28 -3.74
N ILE A 120 -0.83 0.14 -4.24
CA ILE A 120 -2.17 -0.37 -3.96
C ILE A 120 -2.07 -1.28 -2.74
N LEU A 121 -2.78 -0.90 -1.68
CA LEU A 121 -3.05 -1.77 -0.54
C LEU A 121 -4.33 -2.54 -0.84
N ILE A 122 -4.27 -3.87 -0.80
CA ILE A 122 -5.46 -4.72 -0.87
C ILE A 122 -5.61 -5.45 0.46
N VAL A 123 -6.83 -5.44 0.98
CA VAL A 123 -7.23 -6.10 2.24
C VAL A 123 -8.40 -7.01 1.92
N ALA A 124 -8.23 -8.31 2.09
CA ALA A 124 -9.26 -9.32 1.83
C ALA A 124 -9.85 -9.85 3.13
N GLY A 125 -11.14 -9.69 3.28
CA GLY A 125 -11.88 -10.11 4.46
C GLY A 125 -11.37 -9.45 5.74
N SER A 126 -11.43 -10.19 6.85
CA SER A 126 -10.75 -9.79 8.08
C SER A 126 -9.25 -10.11 7.93
N PRO A 127 -8.38 -9.13 7.83
CA PRO A 127 -6.97 -9.38 7.56
C PRO A 127 -6.35 -10.20 8.69
N ARG A 128 -5.85 -11.37 8.34
CA ARG A 128 -5.14 -12.25 9.25
C ARG A 128 -3.64 -12.00 9.09
N LEU A 129 -3.02 -11.61 10.17
CA LEU A 129 -1.58 -11.79 10.29
C LEU A 129 -1.34 -13.31 10.31
N ALA A 130 -0.28 -13.78 9.67
CA ALA A 130 -0.03 -15.21 9.47
C ALA A 130 -0.33 -16.06 10.73
N GLY A 131 -1.34 -16.94 10.64
CA GLY A 131 -1.77 -17.82 11.73
C GLY A 131 -2.68 -17.21 12.79
N GLY A 132 -3.03 -15.92 12.71
CA GLY A 132 -3.82 -15.22 13.72
C GLY A 132 -5.34 -15.29 13.53
N ALA A 133 -6.09 -14.96 14.61
CA ALA A 133 -7.51 -14.72 14.54
C ALA A 133 -7.83 -13.47 13.67
N PRO A 134 -9.02 -13.41 13.04
CA PRO A 134 -9.42 -12.24 12.25
C PRO A 134 -9.44 -10.97 13.10
N VAL A 135 -8.88 -9.89 12.58
CA VAL A 135 -8.89 -8.58 13.25
C VAL A 135 -10.25 -7.92 12.97
N GLY A 136 -11.10 -7.81 14.00
CA GLY A 136 -12.34 -7.04 13.94
C GLY A 136 -13.57 -7.74 13.33
N ALA A 137 -13.57 -9.05 13.14
CA ALA A 137 -14.76 -9.76 12.69
C ALA A 137 -15.76 -9.98 13.84
N SER A 138 -16.98 -9.49 13.67
CA SER A 138 -18.16 -10.08 14.28
C SER A 138 -18.42 -11.41 13.57
N ALA A 139 -18.95 -12.41 14.29
CA ALA A 139 -19.14 -13.79 13.82
C ALA A 139 -20.07 -13.95 12.59
N ASP A 140 -20.67 -12.88 12.11
CA ASP A 140 -21.60 -12.84 10.97
C ASP A 140 -20.94 -12.39 9.64
N ASP A 141 -19.66 -11.97 9.63
CA ASP A 141 -18.96 -11.44 8.44
C ASP A 141 -18.23 -12.51 7.60
N ASP A 142 -18.31 -13.79 7.99
CA ASP A 142 -17.50 -14.87 7.41
C ASP A 142 -17.98 -15.42 6.05
N ALA A 143 -19.09 -14.90 5.49
CA ALA A 143 -19.63 -15.46 4.24
C ALA A 143 -19.40 -14.59 2.99
N ASP A 144 -19.05 -13.30 3.15
CA ASP A 144 -18.80 -12.37 2.03
C ASP A 144 -17.81 -11.27 2.45
N GLY A 145 -16.70 -11.67 3.04
CA GLY A 145 -15.64 -10.75 3.45
C GLY A 145 -15.14 -9.94 2.26
N GLY A 146 -15.71 -8.71 2.11
CA GLY A 146 -15.40 -7.81 1.01
C GLY A 146 -13.91 -7.57 0.86
N VAL A 147 -13.46 -7.35 -0.37
CA VAL A 147 -12.08 -6.96 -0.67
C VAL A 147 -12.05 -5.44 -0.77
N GLU A 148 -11.23 -4.81 0.03
CA GLU A 148 -10.99 -3.38 -0.03
C GLU A 148 -9.67 -3.12 -0.75
N ALA A 149 -9.65 -2.12 -1.63
CA ALA A 149 -8.46 -1.66 -2.31
C ALA A 149 -8.29 -0.15 -2.12
N PHE A 150 -7.05 0.24 -1.80
CA PHE A 150 -6.69 1.65 -1.56
C PHE A 150 -5.40 2.00 -2.30
N LEU A 151 -5.38 3.14 -2.98
CA LEU A 151 -4.15 3.80 -3.38
C LEU A 151 -3.59 4.53 -2.17
N ILE A 152 -2.37 4.24 -1.78
CA ILE A 152 -1.72 4.83 -0.61
C ILE A 152 -0.28 5.24 -0.89
N PRO A 153 0.27 6.20 -0.13
CA PRO A 153 1.69 6.51 -0.13
C PRO A 153 2.53 5.27 0.22
N ILE A 154 3.65 5.06 -0.46
CA ILE A 154 4.48 3.86 -0.24
C ILE A 154 5.16 3.81 1.14
N ASP A 155 5.49 4.96 1.72
CA ASP A 155 6.09 5.08 3.04
C ASP A 155 5.19 4.53 4.15
N ILE A 156 3.86 4.64 3.98
CA ILE A 156 2.86 4.08 4.89
C ILE A 156 2.95 2.55 4.92
N CYS A 157 3.16 1.91 3.76
CA CYS A 157 3.37 0.45 3.68
C CYS A 157 4.59 0.01 4.51
N TYR A 158 5.70 0.73 4.35
CA TYR A 158 6.93 0.44 5.10
C TYR A 158 6.80 0.75 6.59
N SER A 159 6.05 1.79 6.95
CA SER A 159 5.74 2.13 8.35
C SER A 159 4.93 1.02 9.03
N LEU A 160 3.90 0.48 8.35
CA LEU A 160 3.15 -0.66 8.84
C LEU A 160 4.06 -1.88 9.04
N ALA A 161 4.82 -2.25 8.01
CA ALA A 161 5.70 -3.41 8.08
C ALA A 161 6.78 -3.27 9.18
N GLY A 162 7.35 -2.08 9.34
CA GLY A 162 8.28 -1.76 10.41
C GLY A 162 7.65 -1.87 11.80
N GLY A 163 6.45 -1.31 11.97
CA GLY A 163 5.67 -1.42 13.21
C GLY A 163 5.33 -2.86 13.56
N LEU A 164 4.85 -3.64 12.60
CA LEU A 164 4.56 -5.06 12.79
C LEU A 164 5.83 -5.84 13.21
N ARG A 165 6.95 -5.61 12.53
CA ARG A 165 8.23 -6.24 12.88
C ARG A 165 8.65 -5.99 14.34
N VAL A 166 8.44 -4.79 14.84
CA VAL A 166 8.79 -4.42 16.23
C VAL A 166 7.85 -5.05 17.24
N HIS A 167 6.55 -5.09 16.92
CA HIS A 167 5.49 -5.51 17.85
C HIS A 167 5.07 -6.97 17.69
N TRP A 168 5.60 -7.68 16.71
CA TRP A 168 5.26 -9.08 16.47
C TRP A 168 5.66 -9.98 17.64
N ARG A 169 4.73 -10.77 18.15
CA ARG A 169 4.97 -11.77 19.20
C ARG A 169 4.26 -13.08 18.84
N GLY A 170 4.97 -14.19 19.02
CA GLY A 170 4.40 -15.52 18.76
C GLY A 170 4.13 -15.80 17.27
N PHE A 171 3.24 -16.74 17.02
CA PHE A 171 2.90 -17.18 15.65
C PHE A 171 1.87 -16.28 14.97
N ASP A 172 0.99 -15.64 15.75
CA ASP A 172 -0.16 -14.86 15.28
C ASP A 172 0.05 -13.33 15.35
N GLY A 173 1.25 -12.89 15.70
CA GLY A 173 1.60 -11.48 15.85
C GLY A 173 1.28 -10.91 17.23
N GLY A 174 0.33 -11.51 17.97
CA GLY A 174 -0.09 -11.04 19.29
C GLY A 174 -0.94 -9.77 19.27
N ALA A 175 -1.47 -9.40 20.44
CA ALA A 175 -2.46 -8.31 20.56
C ALA A 175 -1.94 -6.92 20.14
N GLU A 176 -0.64 -6.64 20.26
CA GLU A 176 -0.07 -5.35 19.85
C GLU A 176 0.00 -5.20 18.34
N ALA A 177 0.48 -6.23 17.62
CA ALA A 177 0.52 -6.22 16.17
C ALA A 177 -0.90 -6.17 15.57
N GLN A 178 -1.86 -6.86 16.19
CA GLN A 178 -3.27 -6.82 15.77
C GLN A 178 -3.89 -5.44 15.97
N ARG A 179 -3.63 -4.77 17.11
CA ARG A 179 -4.08 -3.38 17.32
C ARG A 179 -3.46 -2.43 16.31
N LEU A 180 -2.15 -2.52 16.09
CA LEU A 180 -1.46 -1.69 15.11
C LEU A 180 -2.07 -1.84 13.71
N LEU A 181 -2.39 -3.05 13.29
CA LEU A 181 -3.06 -3.28 12.01
C LEU A 181 -4.48 -2.70 11.99
N THR A 182 -5.25 -2.87 13.07
CA THR A 182 -6.60 -2.32 13.18
C THR A 182 -6.58 -0.79 13.09
N ASP A 183 -5.71 -0.15 13.86
CA ASP A 183 -5.58 1.32 13.89
C ASP A 183 -5.10 1.85 12.53
N PHE A 184 -4.17 1.15 11.90
CA PHE A 184 -3.70 1.47 10.55
C PHE A 184 -4.83 1.44 9.52
N LEU A 185 -5.64 0.38 9.49
CA LEU A 185 -6.76 0.27 8.55
C LEU A 185 -7.85 1.30 8.83
N ALA A 186 -8.10 1.63 10.09
CA ALA A 186 -9.04 2.68 10.47
C ALA A 186 -8.57 4.06 9.94
N ASP A 187 -7.27 4.41 10.08
CA ASP A 187 -6.70 5.65 9.53
C ASP A 187 -6.81 5.69 8.00
N ILE A 188 -6.49 4.60 7.31
CA ILE A 188 -6.60 4.52 5.85
C ILE A 188 -8.04 4.76 5.39
N ARG A 189 -9.02 4.10 6.02
CA ARG A 189 -10.45 4.27 5.69
C ARG A 189 -10.93 5.71 5.95
N GLU A 190 -10.50 6.34 7.03
CA GLU A 190 -10.86 7.73 7.36
C GLU A 190 -10.28 8.73 6.33
N ARG A 191 -9.05 8.50 5.88
CA ARG A 191 -8.34 9.36 4.91
C ARG A 191 -8.75 9.12 3.48
N ALA A 192 -9.30 7.94 3.17
CA ALA A 192 -9.64 7.55 1.81
C ALA A 192 -10.67 8.52 1.19
N ARG A 193 -10.39 8.93 -0.04
CA ARG A 193 -11.31 9.73 -0.85
C ARG A 193 -11.62 8.96 -2.13
N PRO A 194 -12.84 9.05 -2.66
CA PRO A 194 -13.18 8.41 -3.91
C PRO A 194 -12.21 8.77 -5.04
N LEU A 195 -11.94 7.83 -5.92
CA LEU A 195 -11.23 8.07 -7.16
C LEU A 195 -12.04 9.09 -7.97
N ALA A 196 -11.37 10.13 -8.47
CA ALA A 196 -12.06 11.07 -9.34
C ALA A 196 -12.48 10.34 -10.63
N PRO A 197 -13.71 10.60 -11.15
CA PRO A 197 -14.10 10.05 -12.43
C PRO A 197 -13.08 10.50 -13.50
N PRO A 198 -12.83 9.65 -14.52
CA PRO A 198 -11.92 10.01 -15.60
C PRO A 198 -12.39 11.33 -16.24
N ASP A 199 -11.44 12.22 -16.49
CA ASP A 199 -11.73 13.49 -17.16
C ASP A 199 -12.30 13.20 -18.57
N PRO A 200 -13.56 13.55 -18.86
CA PRO A 200 -14.18 13.29 -20.17
C PRO A 200 -13.46 14.00 -21.33
N LEU A 201 -12.55 14.94 -21.04
CA LEU A 201 -11.81 15.72 -22.03
C LEU A 201 -10.37 15.21 -22.26
N ALA A 202 -9.90 14.22 -21.50
CA ALA A 202 -8.53 13.70 -21.63
C ALA A 202 -8.31 12.77 -22.84
N GLY A 203 -9.31 12.55 -23.69
CA GLY A 203 -9.30 11.64 -24.84
C GLY A 203 -9.60 12.29 -26.21
N ALA A 204 -9.51 13.60 -26.32
CA ALA A 204 -9.78 14.30 -27.60
C ALA A 204 -8.49 14.81 -28.23
#